data_917351858fade6fd729a0043a78dbd2b
#
_entry.id   917351858fade6fd729a0043a78dbd2b
#
_cell.length_a   1.000
_cell.length_b   1.000
_cell.length_c   1.000
_cell.angle_alpha   90.00
_cell.angle_beta   90.00
_cell.angle_gamma   90.00
#
_symmetry.space_group_name_H-M   'P 1'
#
loop_
_entity.id
_entity.type
_entity.pdbx_description
1 polymer ?
#
loop_
_entity_poly.entity_id
_entity_poly.type
_entity_poly.pdbx_seq_one_letter_code
_entity_poly.pdbx_strand_id
1 'polypeptide(L)'
;MLLNFIKKKNIIFKNIVLLEPTSPIRELKDIKKAINKFNKNTSRINSLISVGEVNEHPSISFVIKKNRLRNFIKKEKKIYRRQSLEKVYFPYGVIYISKTKSFIKNKSFIDKSTIFYKIEKYKNIEIDDIYDFYKAEAIFKKLKIYKSI
;
A
#
# COMPACT_ATOMS: atom_id res chain seq x y z
N MET A 1 -3.08 12.86 -15.96
CA MET A 1 -2.58 14.20 -15.55
C MET A 1 -1.06 14.24 -15.40
N LEU A 2 -0.40 13.42 -14.55
CA LEU A 2 1.05 13.41 -14.33
C LEU A 2 1.87 13.15 -15.61
N LEU A 3 1.51 12.16 -16.43
CA LEU A 3 2.22 11.82 -17.68
C LEU A 3 2.16 12.96 -18.72
N ASN A 4 1.06 13.69 -18.78
CA ASN A 4 0.93 14.85 -19.68
C ASN A 4 1.79 16.03 -19.20
N PHE A 5 1.90 16.24 -17.88
CA PHE A 5 2.77 17.25 -17.31
C PHE A 5 4.24 16.97 -17.62
N ILE A 6 4.69 15.72 -17.45
CA ILE A 6 6.08 15.30 -17.73
C ILE A 6 6.41 15.53 -19.21
N LYS A 7 5.52 15.12 -20.14
CA LYS A 7 5.69 15.32 -21.58
C LYS A 7 5.77 16.80 -21.96
N LYS A 8 4.86 17.63 -21.42
CA LYS A 8 4.75 19.06 -21.77
C LYS A 8 5.95 19.90 -21.31
N LYS A 9 6.64 19.50 -20.24
CA LYS A 9 7.77 20.23 -19.66
C LYS A 9 9.15 19.74 -20.10
N ASN A 10 9.23 18.66 -20.87
CA ASN A 10 10.50 18.02 -21.27
C ASN A 10 11.41 17.65 -20.08
N ILE A 11 10.81 17.44 -18.90
CA ILE A 11 11.54 17.15 -17.66
C ILE A 11 11.63 15.62 -17.51
N ILE A 12 12.84 15.10 -17.44
CA ILE A 12 13.10 13.68 -17.26
C ILE A 12 13.37 13.41 -15.79
N PHE A 13 12.37 12.89 -15.07
CA PHE A 13 12.55 12.35 -13.73
C PHE A 13 13.01 10.90 -13.79
N LYS A 14 14.02 10.56 -12.98
CA LYS A 14 14.50 9.18 -12.87
C LYS A 14 13.48 8.27 -12.20
N ASN A 15 12.83 8.77 -11.14
CA ASN A 15 11.88 8.04 -10.32
C ASN A 15 10.63 8.89 -10.05
N ILE A 16 9.52 8.21 -9.80
CA ILE A 16 8.24 8.79 -9.37
C ILE A 16 7.98 8.28 -7.96
N VAL A 17 7.57 9.17 -7.06
CA VAL A 17 7.07 8.84 -5.73
C VAL A 17 5.62 9.30 -5.65
N LEU A 18 4.73 8.39 -5.26
CA LEU A 18 3.33 8.68 -4.95
C LEU A 18 3.12 8.53 -3.45
N LEU A 19 2.53 9.54 -2.86
CA LEU A 19 2.07 9.58 -1.46
C LEU A 19 0.57 9.87 -1.49
N GLU A 20 -0.27 8.88 -1.23
CA GLU A 20 -1.72 9.07 -1.31
C GLU A 20 -2.22 9.91 -0.12
N PRO A 21 -3.02 10.96 -0.35
CA PRO A 21 -3.57 11.79 0.73
C PRO A 21 -4.50 10.99 1.64
N THR A 22 -5.16 9.97 1.11
CA THR A 22 -6.06 9.07 1.86
C THR A 22 -5.35 8.14 2.82
N SER A 23 -4.02 7.98 2.73
CA SER A 23 -3.18 7.29 3.71
C SER A 23 -2.47 8.29 4.62
N PRO A 24 -3.17 8.94 5.57
CA PRO A 24 -2.64 10.12 6.28
C PRO A 24 -1.59 9.75 7.33
N ILE A 25 -1.62 8.52 7.85
CA ILE A 25 -0.73 8.09 8.94
C ILE A 25 0.61 7.62 8.38
N ARG A 26 1.42 8.59 7.98
CA ARG A 26 2.80 8.37 7.54
C ARG A 26 3.75 9.28 8.31
N GLU A 27 4.94 8.80 8.53
CA GLU A 27 5.99 9.54 9.18
C GLU A 27 7.16 9.77 8.21
N LEU A 28 7.93 10.82 8.43
CA LEU A 28 9.12 11.10 7.61
C LEU A 28 10.10 9.91 7.60
N LYS A 29 10.15 9.14 8.70
CA LYS A 29 10.98 7.92 8.77
C LYS A 29 10.55 6.85 7.77
N ASP A 30 9.23 6.72 7.45
CA ASP A 30 8.73 5.77 6.47
C ASP A 30 9.23 6.12 5.07
N ILE A 31 9.09 7.40 4.72
CA ILE A 31 9.53 7.91 3.42
C ILE A 31 11.04 7.70 3.26
N LYS A 32 11.84 8.10 4.25
CA LYS A 32 13.31 7.93 4.23
C LYS A 32 13.71 6.46 4.11
N LYS A 33 13.11 5.55 4.90
CA LYS A 33 13.41 4.12 4.88
C LYS A 33 13.03 3.47 3.56
N ALA A 34 11.85 3.81 3.00
CA ALA A 34 11.39 3.28 1.72
C ALA A 34 12.29 3.74 0.57
N ILE A 35 12.63 5.03 0.50
CA ILE A 35 13.55 5.58 -0.51
C ILE A 35 14.92 4.90 -0.40
N ASN A 36 15.48 4.76 0.80
CA ASN A 36 16.77 4.11 0.99
C ASN A 36 16.72 2.63 0.57
N LYS A 37 15.64 1.91 0.91
CA LYS A 37 15.45 0.52 0.47
C LYS A 37 15.35 0.42 -1.04
N PHE A 38 14.60 1.31 -1.69
CA PHE A 38 14.50 1.37 -3.14
C PHE A 38 15.86 1.64 -3.78
N ASN A 39 16.59 2.66 -3.31
CA ASN A 39 17.88 3.06 -3.88
C ASN A 39 18.94 1.95 -3.78
N LYS A 40 18.98 1.21 -2.68
CA LYS A 40 19.91 0.07 -2.51
C LYS A 40 19.65 -1.08 -3.48
N ASN A 41 18.47 -1.15 -4.08
CA ASN A 41 18.04 -2.26 -4.91
C ASN A 41 17.76 -1.87 -6.38
N THR A 42 18.04 -0.62 -6.78
CA THR A 42 17.65 -0.08 -8.10
C THR A 42 18.16 -0.86 -9.31
N SER A 43 19.26 -1.62 -9.18
CA SER A 43 19.76 -2.46 -10.26
C SER A 43 18.85 -3.67 -10.56
N ARG A 44 18.09 -4.14 -9.56
CA ARG A 44 17.32 -5.39 -9.62
C ARG A 44 15.80 -5.18 -9.66
N ILE A 45 15.32 -3.99 -9.27
CA ILE A 45 13.89 -3.70 -9.11
C ILE A 45 13.47 -2.51 -9.96
N ASN A 46 12.17 -2.44 -10.27
CA ASN A 46 11.56 -1.28 -10.93
C ASN A 46 10.73 -0.44 -9.97
N SER A 47 10.20 -1.03 -8.91
CA SER A 47 9.30 -0.35 -8.00
C SER A 47 9.36 -0.90 -6.57
N LEU A 48 8.84 -0.09 -5.65
CA LEU A 48 8.61 -0.43 -4.26
C LEU A 48 7.25 0.11 -3.86
N ILE A 49 6.46 -0.69 -3.14
CA ILE A 49 5.18 -0.27 -2.59
C ILE A 49 5.11 -0.53 -1.09
N SER A 50 4.40 0.31 -0.36
CA SER A 50 4.07 0.04 1.04
C SER A 50 2.99 -1.02 1.14
N VAL A 51 3.18 -1.94 2.10
CA VAL A 51 2.21 -3.01 2.38
C VAL A 51 2.00 -3.14 3.88
N GLY A 52 0.76 -3.40 4.26
CA GLY A 52 0.37 -3.73 5.63
C GLY A 52 -0.28 -5.11 5.72
N GLU A 53 -0.15 -5.78 6.85
CA GLU A 53 -0.80 -7.07 7.09
C GLU A 53 -2.32 -6.86 7.17
N VAL A 54 -3.10 -7.64 6.41
CA VAL A 54 -4.56 -7.51 6.37
C VAL A 54 -5.20 -7.86 7.72
N ASN A 55 -6.25 -7.14 8.09
CA ASN A 55 -7.05 -7.48 9.27
C ASN A 55 -7.95 -8.68 8.97
N GLU A 56 -8.61 -8.68 7.81
CA GLU A 56 -9.52 -9.74 7.38
C GLU A 56 -8.84 -10.58 6.29
N HIS A 57 -8.55 -11.84 6.64
CA HIS A 57 -7.83 -12.73 5.73
C HIS A 57 -8.74 -13.18 4.56
N PRO A 58 -8.31 -13.04 3.30
CA PRO A 58 -9.17 -13.35 2.14
C PRO A 58 -9.60 -14.81 2.07
N SER A 59 -8.87 -15.76 2.66
CA SER A 59 -9.25 -17.18 2.71
C SER A 59 -10.49 -17.46 3.54
N ILE A 60 -10.91 -16.55 4.42
CA ILE A 60 -12.14 -16.68 5.21
C ILE A 60 -13.25 -15.74 4.74
N SER A 61 -13.03 -15.05 3.61
CA SER A 61 -14.01 -14.15 3.01
C SER A 61 -14.99 -14.91 2.10
N PHE A 62 -16.18 -14.34 1.91
CA PHE A 62 -17.22 -14.90 1.10
C PHE A 62 -17.72 -13.89 0.06
N VAL A 63 -18.24 -14.41 -1.05
CA VAL A 63 -19.06 -13.66 -1.99
C VAL A 63 -20.53 -14.09 -1.87
N ILE A 64 -21.44 -13.14 -2.01
CA ILE A 64 -22.89 -13.43 -2.04
C ILE A 64 -23.29 -13.62 -3.49
N LYS A 65 -23.83 -14.82 -3.82
CA LYS A 65 -24.41 -15.13 -5.13
C LYS A 65 -25.79 -15.78 -4.95
N LYS A 66 -26.82 -15.20 -5.57
CA LYS A 66 -28.19 -15.71 -5.49
C LYS A 66 -28.62 -16.01 -4.05
N ASN A 67 -28.42 -15.04 -3.15
CA ASN A 67 -28.75 -15.12 -1.72
C ASN A 67 -28.05 -16.27 -0.94
N ARG A 68 -26.88 -16.72 -1.43
CA ARG A 68 -26.07 -17.77 -0.78
C ARG A 68 -24.62 -17.32 -0.67
N LEU A 69 -23.96 -17.71 0.43
CA LEU A 69 -22.53 -17.49 0.65
C LEU A 69 -21.71 -18.51 -0.15
N ARG A 70 -20.68 -18.05 -0.82
CA ARG A 70 -19.66 -18.88 -1.47
C ARG A 70 -18.28 -18.38 -1.05
N ASN A 71 -17.35 -19.30 -0.78
CA ASN A 71 -15.98 -18.90 -0.48
C ASN A 71 -15.42 -18.01 -1.59
N PHE A 72 -14.78 -16.88 -1.22
CA PHE A 72 -14.10 -16.00 -2.17
C PHE A 72 -12.92 -16.72 -2.83
N ILE A 73 -12.11 -17.40 -2.03
CA ILE A 73 -10.99 -18.23 -2.50
C ILE A 73 -11.39 -19.71 -2.34
N LYS A 74 -11.17 -20.51 -3.38
CA LYS A 74 -11.39 -21.96 -3.32
C LYS A 74 -10.44 -22.56 -2.30
N LYS A 75 -10.99 -23.19 -1.26
CA LYS A 75 -10.19 -23.80 -0.19
C LYS A 75 -9.76 -25.20 -0.60
N GLU A 76 -8.47 -25.48 -0.60
CA GLU A 76 -7.92 -26.83 -0.78
C GLU A 76 -7.97 -27.64 0.51
N LYS A 77 -7.90 -26.98 1.67
CA LYS A 77 -7.97 -27.61 2.99
C LYS A 77 -8.92 -26.86 3.91
N LYS A 78 -9.57 -27.58 4.87
CA LYS A 78 -10.37 -26.96 5.93
C LYS A 78 -9.46 -26.13 6.84
N ILE A 79 -9.73 -24.84 6.96
CA ILE A 79 -9.02 -23.93 7.86
C ILE A 79 -9.72 -23.97 9.21
N TYR A 80 -9.09 -24.57 10.21
CA TYR A 80 -9.65 -24.69 11.55
C TYR A 80 -9.28 -23.53 12.49
N ARG A 81 -8.14 -22.89 12.26
CA ARG A 81 -7.66 -21.80 13.11
C ARG A 81 -7.12 -20.65 12.26
N ARG A 82 -7.53 -19.41 12.59
CA ARG A 82 -7.06 -18.19 11.91
C ARG A 82 -5.53 -18.03 12.04
N GLN A 83 -4.96 -18.44 13.18
CA GLN A 83 -3.52 -18.32 13.44
C GLN A 83 -2.65 -19.23 12.57
N SER A 84 -3.22 -20.28 11.94
CA SER A 84 -2.51 -21.17 11.03
C SER A 84 -2.46 -20.65 9.58
N LEU A 85 -3.10 -19.51 9.30
CA LEU A 85 -3.09 -18.90 7.99
C LEU A 85 -1.78 -18.17 7.71
N GLU A 86 -1.31 -18.28 6.48
CA GLU A 86 -0.18 -17.50 5.98
C GLU A 86 -0.48 -16.00 6.06
N LYS A 87 0.52 -15.18 6.39
CA LYS A 87 0.32 -13.73 6.45
C LYS A 87 0.10 -13.16 5.05
N VAL A 88 -1.00 -12.47 4.89
CA VAL A 88 -1.36 -11.77 3.66
C VAL A 88 -1.23 -10.27 3.86
N TYR A 89 -0.78 -9.59 2.82
CA TYR A 89 -0.54 -8.15 2.84
C TYR A 89 -1.36 -7.45 1.77
N PHE A 90 -1.81 -6.25 2.10
CA PHE A 90 -2.52 -5.34 1.19
C PHE A 90 -1.64 -4.11 0.90
N PRO A 91 -1.64 -3.57 -0.32
CA PRO A 91 -0.96 -2.31 -0.62
C PRO A 91 -1.72 -1.14 0.02
N TYR A 92 -1.00 -0.33 0.78
CA TYR A 92 -1.52 0.93 1.36
C TYR A 92 -0.76 2.11 0.76
N GLY A 93 -1.46 3.23 0.53
CA GLY A 93 -0.95 4.43 -0.13
C GLY A 93 0.06 5.25 0.66
N VAL A 94 0.68 4.68 1.69
CA VAL A 94 1.70 5.36 2.50
C VAL A 94 2.87 5.81 1.64
N ILE A 95 3.39 4.94 0.76
CA ILE A 95 4.37 5.30 -0.25
C ILE A 95 4.44 4.27 -1.38
N TYR A 96 4.42 4.74 -2.62
CA TYR A 96 4.77 3.99 -3.83
C TYR A 96 5.95 4.67 -4.51
N ILE A 97 6.93 3.90 -4.97
CA ILE A 97 8.09 4.39 -5.71
C ILE A 97 8.24 3.56 -6.98
N SER A 98 8.48 4.19 -8.11
CA SER A 98 8.76 3.49 -9.37
C SER A 98 9.79 4.25 -10.20
N LYS A 99 10.61 3.52 -10.95
CA LYS A 99 11.36 4.10 -12.06
C LYS A 99 10.37 4.70 -13.06
N THR A 100 10.60 5.93 -13.47
CA THR A 100 9.71 6.64 -14.42
C THR A 100 9.50 5.83 -15.71
N LYS A 101 10.55 5.26 -16.28
CA LYS A 101 10.46 4.43 -17.49
C LYS A 101 9.54 3.21 -17.31
N SER A 102 9.64 2.53 -16.15
CA SER A 102 8.80 1.38 -15.83
C SER A 102 7.34 1.78 -15.63
N PHE A 103 7.08 2.85 -14.90
CA PHE A 103 5.72 3.37 -14.69
C PHE A 103 5.05 3.77 -16.00
N ILE A 104 5.77 4.46 -16.88
CA ILE A 104 5.23 4.85 -18.20
C ILE A 104 4.87 3.63 -19.04
N LYS A 105 5.74 2.60 -19.05
CA LYS A 105 5.52 1.36 -19.78
C LYS A 105 4.35 0.55 -19.26
N ASN A 106 4.31 0.33 -17.93
CA ASN A 106 3.38 -0.60 -17.30
C ASN A 106 2.07 0.07 -16.84
N LYS A 107 2.04 1.41 -16.76
CA LYS A 107 0.95 2.22 -16.17
C LYS A 107 0.57 1.74 -14.76
N SER A 108 1.52 1.19 -14.02
CA SER A 108 1.36 0.59 -12.71
C SER A 108 2.62 0.76 -11.87
N PHE A 109 2.43 0.87 -10.53
CA PHE A 109 3.52 0.76 -9.55
C PHE A 109 3.87 -0.68 -9.22
N ILE A 110 3.11 -1.66 -9.73
CA ILE A 110 3.30 -3.08 -9.43
C ILE A 110 3.69 -3.81 -10.71
N ASP A 111 4.82 -4.51 -10.66
CA ASP A 111 5.30 -5.44 -11.68
C ASP A 111 6.00 -6.65 -11.02
N LYS A 112 6.53 -7.56 -11.83
CA LYS A 112 7.21 -8.78 -11.36
C LYS A 112 8.47 -8.51 -10.51
N SER A 113 9.05 -7.31 -10.59
CA SER A 113 10.25 -6.92 -9.86
C SER A 113 9.95 -6.00 -8.67
N THR A 114 8.66 -5.78 -8.35
CA THR A 114 8.24 -4.92 -7.25
C THR A 114 8.65 -5.50 -5.92
N ILE A 115 9.34 -4.71 -5.11
CA ILE A 115 9.60 -5.03 -3.71
C ILE A 115 8.66 -4.25 -2.79
N PHE A 116 8.62 -4.63 -1.53
CA PHE A 116 7.70 -4.03 -0.56
C PHE A 116 8.44 -3.25 0.53
N TYR A 117 7.73 -2.26 1.09
CA TYR A 117 8.03 -1.63 2.37
C TYR A 117 6.91 -1.97 3.36
N LYS A 118 7.21 -2.79 4.38
CA LYS A 118 6.22 -3.16 5.39
C LYS A 118 5.99 -2.01 6.35
N ILE A 119 4.73 -1.58 6.48
CA ILE A 119 4.29 -0.56 7.43
C ILE A 119 3.81 -1.18 8.74
N GLU A 120 3.79 -0.37 9.79
CA GLU A 120 3.25 -0.75 11.10
C GLU A 120 1.72 -0.81 11.05
N LYS A 121 1.13 -1.72 11.83
CA LYS A 121 -0.31 -2.04 11.75
C LYS A 121 -1.23 -0.84 11.94
N TYR A 122 -0.87 0.11 12.79
CA TYR A 122 -1.68 1.33 12.98
C TYR A 122 -1.69 2.27 11.78
N LYS A 123 -0.81 2.07 10.80
CA LYS A 123 -0.74 2.81 9.55
C LYS A 123 -1.60 2.20 8.44
N ASN A 124 -2.24 1.04 8.69
CA ASN A 124 -3.14 0.36 7.76
C ASN A 124 -4.49 1.08 7.70
N ILE A 125 -4.49 2.36 7.38
CA ILE A 125 -5.70 3.17 7.25
C ILE A 125 -5.64 3.93 5.94
N GLU A 126 -6.70 3.76 5.16
CA GLU A 126 -7.06 4.61 4.02
C GLU A 126 -8.40 5.24 4.33
N ILE A 127 -8.52 6.53 4.09
CA ILE A 127 -9.75 7.28 4.36
C ILE A 127 -10.60 7.23 3.11
N ASP A 128 -11.55 6.29 3.08
CA ASP A 128 -12.54 6.15 2.02
C ASP A 128 -13.91 6.67 2.48
N ASP A 129 -14.17 6.67 3.79
CA ASP A 129 -15.39 7.15 4.38
C ASP A 129 -15.18 7.89 5.72
N ILE A 130 -16.28 8.38 6.32
CA ILE A 130 -16.24 9.12 7.58
C ILE A 130 -15.77 8.26 8.76
N TYR A 131 -16.01 6.96 8.74
CA TYR A 131 -15.59 6.06 9.82
C TYR A 131 -14.09 5.84 9.80
N ASP A 132 -13.48 5.78 8.62
CA ASP A 132 -12.03 5.73 8.46
C ASP A 132 -11.37 7.02 8.93
N PHE A 133 -12.02 8.18 8.68
CA PHE A 133 -11.58 9.45 9.22
C PHE A 133 -11.54 9.44 10.75
N TYR A 134 -12.59 8.96 11.42
CA TYR A 134 -12.61 8.84 12.88
C TYR A 134 -11.54 7.90 13.40
N LYS A 135 -11.27 6.77 12.73
CA LYS A 135 -10.16 5.87 13.08
C LYS A 135 -8.81 6.58 12.98
N ALA A 136 -8.58 7.29 11.87
CA ALA A 136 -7.36 8.05 11.66
C ALA A 136 -7.19 9.12 12.75
N GLU A 137 -8.23 9.90 13.04
CA GLU A 137 -8.23 10.93 14.08
C GLU A 137 -7.88 10.35 15.46
N ALA A 138 -8.49 9.23 15.85
CA ALA A 138 -8.22 8.56 17.12
C ALA A 138 -6.75 8.13 17.24
N ILE A 139 -6.17 7.61 16.15
CA ILE A 139 -4.76 7.22 16.12
C ILE A 139 -3.86 8.44 16.22
N PHE A 140 -4.13 9.51 15.48
CA PHE A 140 -3.38 10.76 15.57
C PHE A 140 -3.38 11.31 16.98
N LYS A 141 -4.55 11.38 17.64
CA LYS A 141 -4.68 11.83 19.03
C LYS A 141 -3.85 10.97 19.98
N LYS A 142 -3.91 9.63 19.85
CA LYS A 142 -3.17 8.70 20.71
C LYS A 142 -1.67 8.79 20.54
N LEU A 143 -1.19 8.92 19.31
CA LEU A 143 0.24 8.98 18.99
C LEU A 143 0.83 10.38 19.17
N LYS A 144 0.02 11.39 19.53
CA LYS A 144 0.45 12.81 19.64
C LYS A 144 1.17 13.33 18.40
N ILE A 145 0.80 12.85 17.22
CA ILE A 145 1.44 13.20 15.94
C ILE A 145 1.23 14.69 15.60
N TYR A 146 0.20 15.33 16.15
CA TYR A 146 -0.10 16.77 15.96
C TYR A 146 0.82 17.73 16.72
N LYS A 147 1.81 17.29 17.49
CA LYS A 147 2.69 18.21 18.24
C LYS A 147 3.85 18.78 17.41
N SER A 148 3.85 18.60 16.09
CA SER A 148 4.96 19.03 15.21
C SER A 148 4.50 19.84 13.99
N ILE A 149 3.37 20.55 14.09
CA ILE A 149 2.95 21.57 13.11
C ILE A 149 2.87 22.91 13.79
#